data_eefb57edb207c68f5fc60f3548231a8d
#
_entry.id   eefb57edb207c68f5fc60f3548231a8d
#
_cell.length_a   1.000
_cell.length_b   1.000
_cell.length_c   1.000
_cell.angle_alpha   90.00
_cell.angle_beta   90.00
_cell.angle_gamma   90.00
#
_symmetry.space_group_name_H-M   'P 1'
#
loop_
_entity.id
_entity.type
_entity.pdbx_description
1 polymer ?
#
loop_
_entity_poly.entity_id
_entity_poly.type
_entity_poly.pdbx_seq_one_letter_code
_entity_poly.pdbx_strand_id
1 'polypeptide(L)'
;FFIAVLITVTGFAQTIKVIDKSDLQPIENVAVMGKSYSVTTNKKGIADVSKFGMDEMLMFKHVAYQTITISKKDIIAAGNVVMLTDNVIKLDEFVMSANKVMENKSDIPQRIEVIGSKQIAFNNPQTAGDMLQQTGNVFIQQSQMGGSSPVLRGFEANKVLMVMDGVRMNNAIYRSGHLQNVITIDPAMLDRVEVVFGPGSVMYGSDAIGGVMSFYTKNPMLSADDKMLVKSGVATRYSSANNEFSGNINVNLGLKKWAFLTNVSYKNLGDLRMGANNRDSKYGNWGKSMFYAERINGRDSMLSNSDPLIQKKTGYTQYDLMQKVLFQPNDKMKFILNLQYSNSGDVPRYDRLAEMVGDSILKYSDWYYGPQTRLFASLRTELNNNHGFYDNAAITAAYQNISEDRINRKFKSTAESHQEETVDVMSLNADFMKKITEKNELRYGIEAVYN
;
A
#
# COMPACT_ATOMS: atom_id res chain seq x y z
N PHE A 1 -64.95 -58.51 -22.84
CA PHE A 1 -64.49 -57.19 -22.40
C PHE A 1 -63.23 -57.33 -21.61
N PHE A 2 -62.06 -57.04 -22.26
CA PHE A 2 -60.77 -56.92 -21.59
C PHE A 2 -60.49 -55.44 -21.34
N ILE A 3 -60.43 -55.02 -20.08
CA ILE A 3 -59.97 -53.67 -19.69
C ILE A 3 -58.45 -53.77 -19.54
N ALA A 4 -57.70 -53.14 -20.51
CA ALA A 4 -56.27 -52.91 -20.36
C ALA A 4 -56.03 -51.70 -19.46
N VAL A 5 -55.54 -51.91 -18.27
CA VAL A 5 -55.07 -50.89 -17.37
C VAL A 5 -53.70 -50.39 -17.87
N LEU A 6 -53.67 -49.21 -18.46
CA LEU A 6 -52.43 -48.51 -18.79
C LEU A 6 -51.85 -47.95 -17.46
N ILE A 7 -50.81 -48.59 -16.94
CA ILE A 7 -49.99 -48.02 -15.88
C ILE A 7 -49.02 -47.05 -16.52
N THR A 8 -49.34 -45.78 -16.44
CA THR A 8 -48.38 -44.71 -16.76
C THR A 8 -47.39 -44.60 -15.66
N VAL A 9 -46.18 -45.15 -15.87
CA VAL A 9 -45.04 -44.90 -14.99
C VAL A 9 -44.60 -43.43 -15.26
N THR A 10 -45.03 -42.51 -14.39
CA THR A 10 -44.48 -41.17 -14.33
C THR A 10 -43.10 -41.25 -13.73
N GLY A 11 -42.09 -41.25 -14.59
CA GLY A 11 -40.70 -41.09 -14.16
C GLY A 11 -40.54 -39.72 -13.51
N PHE A 12 -40.46 -39.70 -12.18
CA PHE A 12 -40.08 -38.48 -11.47
C PHE A 12 -38.64 -38.16 -11.81
N ALA A 13 -38.43 -37.11 -12.60
CA ALA A 13 -37.09 -36.54 -12.82
C ALA A 13 -36.54 -36.13 -11.44
N GLN A 14 -35.57 -36.88 -10.92
CA GLN A 14 -34.91 -36.54 -9.67
C GLN A 14 -33.92 -35.40 -9.93
N THR A 15 -34.31 -34.20 -9.62
CA THR A 15 -33.43 -33.02 -9.71
C THR A 15 -32.94 -32.61 -8.34
N ILE A 16 -31.72 -32.14 -8.30
CA ILE A 16 -31.11 -31.49 -7.12
C ILE A 16 -30.85 -30.03 -7.41
N LYS A 17 -30.82 -29.23 -6.34
CA LYS A 17 -30.45 -27.81 -6.40
C LYS A 17 -29.13 -27.61 -5.66
N VAL A 18 -28.16 -26.99 -6.32
CA VAL A 18 -26.87 -26.62 -5.72
C VAL A 18 -26.87 -25.12 -5.48
N ILE A 19 -26.58 -24.74 -4.24
CA ILE A 19 -26.60 -23.34 -3.78
C ILE A 19 -25.33 -23.00 -3.01
N ASP A 20 -24.99 -21.74 -2.97
CA ASP A 20 -23.96 -21.21 -2.11
C ASP A 20 -24.41 -21.23 -0.64
N LYS A 21 -23.52 -21.63 0.26
CA LYS A 21 -23.82 -21.74 1.69
C LYS A 21 -23.92 -20.37 2.36
N SER A 22 -23.25 -19.32 1.85
CA SER A 22 -23.17 -18.00 2.47
C SER A 22 -24.36 -17.09 2.13
N ASP A 23 -24.81 -17.08 0.87
CA ASP A 23 -25.86 -16.19 0.36
C ASP A 23 -27.10 -16.94 -0.18
N LEU A 24 -27.07 -18.28 -0.18
CA LEU A 24 -28.13 -19.17 -0.65
C LEU A 24 -28.48 -18.99 -2.14
N GLN A 25 -27.61 -18.35 -2.93
CA GLN A 25 -27.81 -18.18 -4.36
C GLN A 25 -27.52 -19.48 -5.15
N PRO A 26 -28.21 -19.73 -6.25
CA PRO A 26 -27.98 -20.91 -7.08
C PRO A 26 -26.62 -20.83 -7.79
N ILE A 27 -25.89 -21.95 -7.85
CA ILE A 27 -24.60 -22.05 -8.48
C ILE A 27 -24.75 -22.74 -9.85
N GLU A 28 -24.40 -22.03 -10.92
CA GLU A 28 -24.36 -22.53 -12.29
C GLU A 28 -23.04 -23.28 -12.55
N ASN A 29 -23.03 -24.22 -13.50
CA ASN A 29 -21.84 -24.95 -13.98
C ASN A 29 -21.11 -25.81 -12.93
N VAL A 30 -21.78 -26.24 -11.87
CA VAL A 30 -21.24 -27.24 -10.96
C VAL A 30 -21.25 -28.59 -11.65
N ALA A 31 -20.09 -29.21 -11.82
CA ALA A 31 -19.97 -30.59 -12.33
C ALA A 31 -20.35 -31.54 -11.21
N VAL A 32 -21.41 -32.32 -11.43
CA VAL A 32 -21.87 -33.42 -10.56
C VAL A 32 -21.43 -34.71 -11.20
N MET A 33 -20.49 -35.42 -10.62
CA MET A 33 -19.81 -36.58 -11.17
C MET A 33 -20.07 -37.79 -10.29
N GLY A 34 -20.56 -38.85 -10.92
CA GLY A 34 -20.62 -40.21 -10.34
C GLY A 34 -19.61 -41.14 -11.00
N LYS A 35 -19.79 -42.45 -10.85
CA LYS A 35 -18.86 -43.44 -11.41
C LYS A 35 -18.88 -43.52 -12.94
N SER A 36 -20.03 -43.34 -13.57
CA SER A 36 -20.21 -43.54 -15.01
C SER A 36 -20.85 -42.34 -15.73
N TYR A 37 -21.40 -41.40 -15.00
CA TYR A 37 -22.09 -40.23 -15.54
C TYR A 37 -21.61 -38.93 -14.89
N SER A 38 -21.70 -37.83 -15.65
CA SER A 38 -21.54 -36.49 -15.14
C SER A 38 -22.61 -35.59 -15.73
N VAL A 39 -23.10 -34.64 -14.92
CA VAL A 39 -24.03 -33.59 -15.32
C VAL A 39 -23.58 -32.27 -14.76
N THR A 40 -24.05 -31.16 -15.32
CA THR A 40 -23.73 -29.82 -14.85
C THR A 40 -24.99 -29.09 -14.42
N THR A 41 -24.91 -28.27 -13.39
CA THR A 41 -26.03 -27.41 -12.98
C THR A 41 -26.26 -26.29 -13.98
N ASN A 42 -27.51 -25.96 -14.19
CA ASN A 42 -27.94 -24.84 -15.04
C ASN A 42 -27.91 -23.50 -14.26
N LYS A 43 -28.35 -22.40 -14.91
CA LYS A 43 -28.44 -21.05 -14.31
C LYS A 43 -29.26 -20.95 -13.02
N LYS A 44 -30.14 -21.92 -12.77
CA LYS A 44 -30.95 -22.00 -11.55
C LYS A 44 -30.34 -22.93 -10.51
N GLY A 45 -29.09 -23.40 -10.73
CA GLY A 45 -28.38 -24.35 -9.86
C GLY A 45 -28.96 -25.77 -9.91
N ILE A 46 -29.75 -26.12 -10.91
CA ILE A 46 -30.46 -27.41 -10.97
C ILE A 46 -29.72 -28.40 -11.88
N ALA A 47 -29.54 -29.63 -11.37
CA ALA A 47 -29.00 -30.75 -12.13
C ALA A 47 -29.94 -31.98 -12.02
N ASP A 48 -30.10 -32.73 -13.13
CA ASP A 48 -30.85 -33.98 -13.16
C ASP A 48 -29.93 -35.15 -12.73
N VAL A 49 -30.26 -35.75 -11.61
CA VAL A 49 -29.52 -36.87 -11.03
C VAL A 49 -30.24 -38.21 -11.15
N SER A 50 -31.26 -38.32 -12.00
CA SER A 50 -32.07 -39.54 -12.21
C SER A 50 -31.22 -40.74 -12.62
N LYS A 51 -30.14 -40.53 -13.40
CA LYS A 51 -29.26 -41.59 -13.91
C LYS A 51 -28.25 -42.16 -12.91
N PHE A 52 -28.11 -41.52 -11.74
CA PHE A 52 -27.18 -41.99 -10.71
C PHE A 52 -27.88 -42.97 -9.76
N GLY A 53 -27.15 -43.97 -9.26
CA GLY A 53 -27.62 -44.95 -8.29
C GLY A 53 -27.91 -44.31 -6.91
N MET A 54 -28.85 -44.86 -6.12
CA MET A 54 -29.23 -44.32 -4.82
C MET A 54 -28.09 -44.26 -3.80
N ASP A 55 -27.24 -45.29 -3.79
CA ASP A 55 -26.07 -45.35 -2.89
C ASP A 55 -24.79 -44.83 -3.56
N GLU A 56 -24.90 -44.23 -4.76
CA GLU A 56 -23.76 -43.68 -5.48
C GLU A 56 -23.25 -42.41 -4.85
N MET A 57 -21.93 -42.32 -4.65
CA MET A 57 -21.26 -41.12 -4.17
C MET A 57 -21.09 -40.13 -5.34
N LEU A 58 -21.68 -38.96 -5.19
CA LEU A 58 -21.65 -37.89 -6.17
C LEU A 58 -20.64 -36.82 -5.73
N MET A 59 -19.67 -36.55 -6.61
CA MET A 59 -18.69 -35.48 -6.40
C MET A 59 -19.18 -34.19 -7.06
N PHE A 60 -19.22 -33.13 -6.29
CA PHE A 60 -19.56 -31.79 -6.73
C PHE A 60 -18.29 -30.98 -6.87
N LYS A 61 -18.00 -30.54 -8.10
CA LYS A 61 -16.79 -29.76 -8.41
C LYS A 61 -17.13 -28.47 -9.14
N HIS A 62 -16.59 -27.36 -8.63
CA HIS A 62 -16.69 -26.06 -9.28
C HIS A 62 -15.42 -25.25 -8.97
N VAL A 63 -14.97 -24.39 -9.92
CA VAL A 63 -13.69 -23.65 -9.79
C VAL A 63 -13.64 -22.73 -8.55
N ALA A 64 -14.79 -22.14 -8.17
CA ALA A 64 -14.90 -21.20 -7.06
C ALA A 64 -15.34 -21.85 -5.73
N TYR A 65 -15.58 -23.18 -5.68
CA TYR A 65 -16.14 -23.84 -4.50
C TYR A 65 -15.31 -25.06 -4.10
N GLN A 66 -15.34 -25.40 -2.81
CA GLN A 66 -14.70 -26.60 -2.30
C GLN A 66 -15.38 -27.84 -2.89
N THR A 67 -14.58 -28.79 -3.35
CA THR A 67 -15.10 -30.07 -3.84
C THR A 67 -15.64 -30.87 -2.66
N ILE A 68 -16.88 -31.32 -2.77
CA ILE A 68 -17.50 -32.20 -1.78
C ILE A 68 -18.00 -33.48 -2.45
N THR A 69 -18.11 -34.54 -1.65
CA THR A 69 -18.65 -35.83 -2.12
C THR A 69 -19.73 -36.29 -1.15
N ILE A 70 -20.94 -36.50 -1.65
CA ILE A 70 -22.12 -36.87 -0.86
C ILE A 70 -22.87 -37.99 -1.58
N SER A 71 -23.44 -38.97 -0.87
CA SER A 71 -24.28 -39.99 -1.48
C SER A 71 -25.60 -39.40 -2.00
N LYS A 72 -26.11 -39.93 -3.12
CA LYS A 72 -27.41 -39.49 -3.64
C LYS A 72 -28.52 -39.65 -2.59
N LYS A 73 -28.48 -40.73 -1.81
CA LYS A 73 -29.42 -41.00 -0.71
C LYS A 73 -29.44 -39.88 0.33
N ASP A 74 -28.25 -39.40 0.74
CA ASP A 74 -28.16 -38.34 1.74
C ASP A 74 -28.64 -37.00 1.19
N ILE A 75 -28.38 -36.71 -0.11
CA ILE A 75 -28.89 -35.52 -0.78
C ILE A 75 -30.43 -35.52 -0.81
N ILE A 76 -31.04 -36.64 -1.09
CA ILE A 76 -32.52 -36.78 -1.10
C ILE A 76 -33.07 -36.62 0.32
N ALA A 77 -32.41 -37.20 1.32
CA ALA A 77 -32.78 -37.05 2.71
C ALA A 77 -32.65 -35.60 3.21
N ALA A 78 -31.73 -34.82 2.63
CA ALA A 78 -31.55 -33.40 2.89
C ALA A 78 -32.45 -32.46 2.04
N GLY A 79 -33.49 -33.00 1.37
CA GLY A 79 -34.46 -32.23 0.63
C GLY A 79 -34.00 -31.83 -0.78
N ASN A 80 -33.10 -32.58 -1.37
CA ASN A 80 -32.52 -32.35 -2.72
C ASN A 80 -31.72 -31.04 -2.85
N VAL A 81 -31.17 -30.52 -1.77
CA VAL A 81 -30.32 -29.31 -1.77
C VAL A 81 -28.91 -29.67 -1.36
N VAL A 82 -27.94 -29.19 -2.15
CA VAL A 82 -26.51 -29.32 -1.85
C VAL A 82 -25.95 -27.92 -1.66
N MET A 83 -25.30 -27.68 -0.52
CA MET A 83 -24.67 -26.42 -0.20
C MET A 83 -23.17 -26.52 -0.41
N LEU A 84 -22.61 -25.67 -1.27
CA LEU A 84 -21.17 -25.57 -1.47
C LEU A 84 -20.62 -24.39 -0.68
N THR A 85 -19.45 -24.57 -0.10
CA THR A 85 -18.69 -23.52 0.57
C THR A 85 -17.68 -22.97 -0.43
N ASP A 86 -17.55 -21.63 -0.48
CA ASP A 86 -16.57 -20.96 -1.31
C ASP A 86 -15.19 -21.56 -1.13
N ASN A 87 -14.54 -21.86 -2.21
CA ASN A 87 -13.12 -22.13 -2.21
C ASN A 87 -12.40 -20.79 -2.22
N VAL A 88 -12.33 -20.14 -1.05
CA VAL A 88 -11.47 -18.98 -0.88
C VAL A 88 -10.04 -19.49 -1.08
N ILE A 89 -9.57 -19.45 -2.33
CA ILE A 89 -8.14 -19.52 -2.60
C ILE A 89 -7.58 -18.28 -1.93
N LYS A 90 -7.12 -18.42 -0.69
CA LYS A 90 -6.19 -17.44 -0.13
C LYS A 90 -4.98 -17.53 -1.03
N LEU A 91 -4.87 -16.60 -1.97
CA LEU A 91 -3.63 -16.39 -2.69
C LEU A 91 -2.59 -16.19 -1.61
N ASP A 92 -1.56 -17.02 -1.59
CA ASP A 92 -0.46 -16.88 -0.66
C ASP A 92 0.08 -15.45 -0.78
N GLU A 93 -0.08 -14.69 0.27
CA GLU A 93 0.41 -13.32 0.34
C GLU A 93 1.85 -13.37 0.82
N PHE A 94 2.77 -13.11 -0.09
CA PHE A 94 4.19 -13.08 0.22
C PHE A 94 4.60 -11.71 0.73
N VAL A 95 5.36 -11.69 1.81
CA VAL A 95 5.92 -10.50 2.44
C VAL A 95 7.42 -10.64 2.60
N MET A 96 8.13 -9.51 2.66
CA MET A 96 9.59 -9.47 2.79
C MET A 96 10.03 -8.76 4.06
N SER A 97 9.19 -7.89 4.63
CA SER A 97 9.56 -6.98 5.71
C SER A 97 9.85 -7.66 7.05
N ALA A 98 9.29 -8.84 7.32
CA ALA A 98 9.52 -9.49 8.61
C ALA A 98 10.95 -10.04 8.74
N ASN A 99 11.45 -10.66 7.68
CA ASN A 99 12.69 -11.43 7.72
C ASN A 99 13.68 -11.07 6.60
N LYS A 100 13.44 -9.95 5.88
CA LYS A 100 14.23 -9.48 4.72
C LYS A 100 14.33 -10.50 3.56
N VAL A 101 13.54 -11.57 3.60
CA VAL A 101 13.39 -12.60 2.57
C VAL A 101 11.91 -12.76 2.26
N MET A 102 11.59 -13.11 1.01
CA MET A 102 10.21 -13.33 0.59
C MET A 102 9.66 -14.62 1.21
N GLU A 103 8.62 -14.49 2.03
CA GLU A 103 7.96 -15.58 2.74
C GLU A 103 6.46 -15.46 2.66
N ASN A 104 5.77 -16.60 2.86
CA ASN A 104 4.34 -16.61 3.00
C ASN A 104 3.96 -15.90 4.31
N LYS A 105 3.08 -14.91 4.25
CA LYS A 105 2.60 -14.14 5.40
C LYS A 105 1.99 -15.05 6.49
N SER A 106 1.39 -16.18 6.10
CA SER A 106 0.81 -17.15 7.04
C SER A 106 1.84 -17.82 7.96
N ASP A 107 3.11 -17.86 7.54
CA ASP A 107 4.19 -18.53 8.26
C ASP A 107 4.89 -17.59 9.26
N ILE A 108 4.52 -16.30 9.24
CA ILE A 108 5.13 -15.25 10.06
C ILE A 108 4.26 -14.98 11.29
N PRO A 109 4.81 -15.09 12.51
CA PRO A 109 4.04 -14.89 13.75
C PRO A 109 3.66 -13.43 14.00
N GLN A 110 4.38 -12.45 13.42
CA GLN A 110 4.08 -11.03 13.57
C GLN A 110 2.85 -10.67 12.76
N ARG A 111 2.02 -9.76 13.29
CA ARG A 111 0.96 -9.15 12.51
C ARG A 111 1.57 -8.26 11.43
N ILE A 112 1.29 -8.57 10.18
CA ILE A 112 1.73 -7.78 9.02
C ILE A 112 0.48 -7.32 8.25
N GLU A 113 0.43 -6.06 7.92
CA GLU A 113 -0.55 -5.49 7.01
C GLU A 113 0.13 -5.14 5.69
N VAL A 114 -0.50 -5.54 4.60
CA VAL A 114 0.02 -5.29 3.25
C VAL A 114 -0.98 -4.42 2.49
N ILE A 115 -0.49 -3.31 1.97
CA ILE A 115 -1.24 -2.39 1.10
C ILE A 115 -0.67 -2.56 -0.30
N GLY A 116 -1.33 -3.35 -1.13
CA GLY A 116 -0.86 -3.62 -2.49
C GLY A 116 -1.23 -2.52 -3.49
N SER A 117 -0.58 -2.52 -4.66
CA SER A 117 -0.78 -1.52 -5.72
C SER A 117 -2.23 -1.38 -6.18
N LYS A 118 -3.00 -2.47 -6.22
CA LYS A 118 -4.43 -2.44 -6.55
C LYS A 118 -5.25 -1.67 -5.52
N GLN A 119 -4.95 -1.85 -4.24
CA GLN A 119 -5.61 -1.14 -3.15
C GLN A 119 -5.22 0.34 -3.14
N ILE A 120 -3.93 0.65 -3.37
CA ILE A 120 -3.44 2.03 -3.52
C ILE A 120 -4.18 2.73 -4.66
N ALA A 121 -4.26 2.08 -5.82
CA ALA A 121 -4.96 2.63 -6.99
C ALA A 121 -6.47 2.81 -6.75
N PHE A 122 -7.12 1.86 -6.08
CA PHE A 122 -8.55 1.94 -5.76
C PHE A 122 -8.85 3.06 -4.75
N ASN A 123 -8.07 3.15 -3.68
CA ASN A 123 -8.23 4.15 -2.63
C ASN A 123 -7.82 5.56 -3.09
N ASN A 124 -6.95 5.64 -4.10
CA ASN A 124 -6.48 6.88 -4.72
C ASN A 124 -6.09 7.97 -3.71
N PRO A 125 -5.12 7.71 -2.79
CA PRO A 125 -4.74 8.63 -1.73
C PRO A 125 -4.01 9.86 -2.28
N GLN A 126 -4.14 11.03 -1.62
CA GLN A 126 -3.40 12.25 -1.98
C GLN A 126 -1.93 12.13 -1.63
N THR A 127 -1.66 11.62 -0.44
CA THR A 127 -0.31 11.53 0.14
C THR A 127 -0.03 10.11 0.64
N ALA A 128 1.22 9.81 0.94
CA ALA A 128 1.59 8.56 1.61
C ALA A 128 1.00 8.47 3.04
N GLY A 129 0.82 9.61 3.72
CA GLY A 129 0.15 9.65 5.01
C GLY A 129 -1.31 9.21 4.91
N ASP A 130 -2.07 9.75 3.95
CA ASP A 130 -3.46 9.35 3.72
C ASP A 130 -3.57 7.86 3.37
N MET A 131 -2.66 7.34 2.55
CA MET A 131 -2.59 5.92 2.22
C MET A 131 -2.45 5.04 3.47
N LEU A 132 -1.54 5.41 4.37
CA LEU A 132 -1.32 4.66 5.62
C LEU A 132 -2.52 4.79 6.55
N GLN A 133 -3.11 5.97 6.69
CA GLN A 133 -4.25 6.24 7.56
C GLN A 133 -5.49 5.45 7.14
N GLN A 134 -5.72 5.26 5.85
CA GLN A 134 -6.85 4.52 5.30
C GLN A 134 -6.87 3.05 5.72
N THR A 135 -5.77 2.50 6.22
CA THR A 135 -5.73 1.13 6.76
C THR A 135 -6.48 1.00 8.10
N GLY A 136 -6.67 2.11 8.81
CA GLY A 136 -7.27 2.14 10.14
C GLY A 136 -6.35 1.62 11.26
N ASN A 137 -5.15 1.13 10.93
CA ASN A 137 -4.20 0.54 11.89
C ASN A 137 -2.98 1.43 12.15
N VAL A 138 -2.77 2.47 11.33
CA VAL A 138 -1.70 3.44 11.45
C VAL A 138 -2.31 4.80 11.77
N PHE A 139 -1.94 5.38 12.89
CA PHE A 139 -2.30 6.77 13.20
C PHE A 139 -1.30 7.70 12.51
N ILE A 140 -1.80 8.78 11.93
CA ILE A 140 -0.98 9.78 11.25
C ILE A 140 -1.09 11.10 12.00
N GLN A 141 0.03 11.62 12.45
CA GLN A 141 0.13 12.97 13.00
C GLN A 141 0.48 13.94 11.87
N GLN A 142 -0.33 14.97 11.70
CA GLN A 142 -0.15 15.99 10.68
C GLN A 142 -0.23 17.39 11.28
N SER A 143 0.65 18.28 10.81
CA SER A 143 0.63 19.72 11.09
C SER A 143 0.68 20.56 9.81
N GLN A 144 0.84 19.88 8.69
CA GLN A 144 0.85 20.41 7.32
C GLN A 144 0.22 19.38 6.38
N MET A 145 -0.16 19.80 5.17
CA MET A 145 -0.89 18.95 4.24
C MET A 145 -0.05 17.75 3.76
N GLY A 146 1.22 17.97 3.42
CA GLY A 146 2.10 16.92 2.87
C GLY A 146 2.88 16.16 3.94
N GLY A 147 3.29 16.82 5.00
CA GLY A 147 4.08 16.24 6.07
C GLY A 147 3.24 15.41 7.02
N SER A 148 3.45 14.13 7.04
CA SER A 148 2.69 13.13 7.80
C SER A 148 3.66 12.22 8.55
N SER A 149 3.48 12.13 9.86
CA SER A 149 4.32 11.29 10.74
C SER A 149 3.54 10.08 11.20
N PRO A 150 3.93 8.86 10.78
CA PRO A 150 3.22 7.66 11.17
C PRO A 150 3.52 7.27 12.62
N VAL A 151 2.48 6.82 13.30
CA VAL A 151 2.51 6.32 14.69
C VAL A 151 1.94 4.91 14.71
N LEU A 152 2.70 3.95 15.24
CA LEU A 152 2.31 2.55 15.38
C LEU A 152 2.09 2.21 16.85
N ARG A 153 0.84 1.93 17.25
CA ARG A 153 0.51 1.55 18.64
C ARG A 153 1.11 2.48 19.70
N GLY A 154 1.17 3.79 19.41
CA GLY A 154 1.75 4.78 20.30
C GLY A 154 3.28 4.98 20.18
N PHE A 155 3.95 4.21 19.34
CA PHE A 155 5.35 4.44 19.01
C PHE A 155 5.50 5.39 17.83
N GLU A 156 6.40 6.36 17.95
CA GLU A 156 6.65 7.41 16.97
C GLU A 156 8.14 7.70 16.77
N ALA A 157 8.48 8.53 15.81
CA ALA A 157 9.82 8.99 15.50
C ALA A 157 10.82 7.83 15.33
N ASN A 158 11.93 7.85 16.06
CA ASN A 158 12.99 6.85 16.01
C ASN A 158 12.65 5.49 16.65
N LYS A 159 11.39 5.26 17.02
CA LYS A 159 10.88 3.95 17.50
C LYS A 159 10.12 3.18 16.42
N VAL A 160 9.85 3.80 15.30
CA VAL A 160 9.26 3.21 14.11
C VAL A 160 10.25 3.34 12.97
N LEU A 161 10.67 2.21 12.43
CA LEU A 161 11.59 2.20 11.30
C LEU A 161 10.83 2.31 9.99
N MET A 162 11.23 3.25 9.14
CA MET A 162 10.83 3.31 7.74
C MET A 162 11.93 2.80 6.83
N VAL A 163 11.56 1.97 5.85
CA VAL A 163 12.48 1.32 4.92
C VAL A 163 11.97 1.51 3.49
N MET A 164 12.81 1.95 2.57
CA MET A 164 12.51 2.07 1.14
C MET A 164 13.36 1.08 0.34
N ASP A 165 12.71 0.12 -0.34
CA ASP A 165 13.38 -0.92 -1.13
C ASP A 165 14.54 -1.62 -0.37
N GLY A 166 14.36 -1.86 0.95
CA GLY A 166 15.36 -2.49 1.81
C GLY A 166 16.38 -1.52 2.44
N VAL A 167 16.32 -0.23 2.14
CA VAL A 167 17.21 0.80 2.68
C VAL A 167 16.52 1.60 3.76
N ARG A 168 17.16 1.75 4.92
CA ARG A 168 16.66 2.56 6.05
C ARG A 168 16.49 4.02 5.65
N MET A 169 15.34 4.60 6.00
CA MET A 169 15.04 6.03 5.80
C MET A 169 15.28 6.87 7.05
N ASN A 170 15.30 6.27 8.23
CA ASN A 170 15.58 6.97 9.48
C ASN A 170 16.97 7.61 9.42
N ASN A 171 17.06 8.87 9.78
CA ASN A 171 18.30 9.65 9.74
C ASN A 171 18.38 10.63 10.92
N ALA A 172 19.44 11.42 11.00
CA ALA A 172 19.73 12.31 12.12
C ALA A 172 18.81 13.56 12.22
N ILE A 173 18.08 13.92 11.16
CA ILE A 173 17.11 15.04 11.18
C ILE A 173 15.96 14.74 12.13
N TYR A 174 15.46 13.50 12.12
CA TYR A 174 14.29 13.11 12.88
C TYR A 174 14.66 12.69 14.30
N ARG A 175 14.08 13.38 15.28
CA ARG A 175 14.35 13.22 16.71
C ARG A 175 13.09 13.53 17.53
N SER A 176 13.20 13.43 18.85
CA SER A 176 12.11 13.87 19.73
C SER A 176 11.74 15.33 19.47
N GLY A 177 10.48 15.60 19.17
CA GLY A 177 9.97 16.92 18.81
C GLY A 177 10.11 17.30 17.32
N HIS A 178 10.81 16.48 16.53
CA HIS A 178 10.84 16.59 15.07
C HIS A 178 10.60 15.20 14.48
N LEU A 179 9.33 14.88 14.26
CA LEU A 179 8.90 13.56 13.87
C LEU A 179 9.22 13.30 12.41
N GLN A 180 9.56 12.05 12.12
CA GLN A 180 9.78 11.55 10.77
C GLN A 180 8.52 11.72 9.92
N ASN A 181 8.66 12.15 8.68
CA ASN A 181 7.55 12.31 7.75
C ASN A 181 7.72 11.45 6.49
N VAL A 182 6.59 11.20 5.82
CA VAL A 182 6.52 10.40 4.60
C VAL A 182 6.27 11.23 3.34
N ILE A 183 6.50 12.55 3.38
CA ILE A 183 6.20 13.43 2.24
C ILE A 183 6.97 13.07 0.99
N THR A 184 8.22 12.61 1.12
CA THR A 184 9.08 12.21 0.00
C THR A 184 8.75 10.84 -0.59
N ILE A 185 7.64 10.23 -0.17
CA ILE A 185 7.15 8.95 -0.68
C ILE A 185 5.91 9.20 -1.54
N ASP A 186 6.03 8.96 -2.84
CA ASP A 186 4.89 9.07 -3.74
C ASP A 186 4.13 7.73 -3.83
N PRO A 187 2.83 7.66 -3.45
CA PRO A 187 2.03 6.45 -3.57
C PRO A 187 1.98 5.87 -4.99
N ALA A 188 2.08 6.71 -6.03
CA ALA A 188 2.05 6.27 -7.42
C ALA A 188 3.27 5.45 -7.84
N MET A 189 4.40 5.59 -7.14
CA MET A 189 5.62 4.82 -7.39
C MET A 189 5.60 3.45 -6.71
N LEU A 190 4.70 3.23 -5.73
CA LEU A 190 4.71 2.03 -4.90
C LEU A 190 4.07 0.83 -5.61
N ASP A 191 4.66 -0.33 -5.42
CA ASP A 191 4.08 -1.63 -5.69
C ASP A 191 3.27 -2.10 -4.48
N ARG A 192 3.84 -1.96 -3.28
CA ARG A 192 3.17 -2.27 -2.02
C ARG A 192 3.84 -1.61 -0.82
N VAL A 193 3.12 -1.56 0.27
CA VAL A 193 3.64 -1.22 1.60
C VAL A 193 3.36 -2.38 2.55
N GLU A 194 4.34 -2.75 3.35
CA GLU A 194 4.22 -3.76 4.38
C GLU A 194 4.44 -3.10 5.74
N VAL A 195 3.47 -3.21 6.64
CA VAL A 195 3.53 -2.68 8.00
C VAL A 195 3.62 -3.84 8.98
N VAL A 196 4.77 -4.00 9.61
CA VAL A 196 5.01 -5.01 10.65
C VAL A 196 4.74 -4.38 12.01
N PHE A 197 3.77 -4.93 12.75
CA PHE A 197 3.39 -4.45 14.07
C PHE A 197 4.12 -5.21 15.17
N GLY A 198 4.90 -4.49 15.93
CA GLY A 198 5.69 -5.04 17.03
C GLY A 198 7.19 -5.03 16.73
N PRO A 199 8.01 -5.57 17.62
CA PRO A 199 9.45 -5.40 17.53
C PRO A 199 10.06 -6.13 16.33
N GLY A 200 10.69 -5.34 15.47
CA GLY A 200 11.51 -5.81 14.35
C GLY A 200 13.01 -5.71 14.63
N SER A 201 13.38 -5.41 15.87
CA SER A 201 14.74 -5.03 16.25
C SER A 201 15.79 -6.11 16.00
N VAL A 202 15.40 -7.39 16.02
CA VAL A 202 16.30 -8.52 15.72
C VAL A 202 16.82 -8.43 14.28
N MET A 203 15.95 -8.01 13.34
CA MET A 203 16.30 -7.94 11.92
C MET A 203 16.77 -6.56 11.47
N TYR A 204 16.33 -5.51 12.17
CA TYR A 204 16.47 -4.12 11.73
C TYR A 204 17.19 -3.21 12.73
N GLY A 205 17.53 -3.70 13.93
CA GLY A 205 18.23 -2.90 14.94
C GLY A 205 17.30 -1.99 15.76
N SER A 206 17.90 -0.95 16.38
CA SER A 206 17.30 -0.17 17.48
C SER A 206 16.03 0.60 17.11
N ASP A 207 15.89 1.13 15.93
CA ASP A 207 14.76 2.00 15.55
C ASP A 207 13.47 1.21 15.26
N ALA A 208 13.51 -0.11 15.26
CA ALA A 208 12.40 -0.99 14.94
C ALA A 208 11.70 -1.57 16.17
N ILE A 209 11.66 -0.84 17.28
CA ILE A 209 11.05 -1.30 18.55
C ILE A 209 9.52 -1.33 18.43
N GLY A 210 8.92 -0.29 17.87
CA GLY A 210 7.48 -0.14 17.70
C GLY A 210 6.92 -0.87 16.48
N GLY A 211 7.75 -1.02 15.46
CA GLY A 211 7.41 -1.66 14.21
C GLY A 211 8.26 -1.21 13.04
N VAL A 212 7.99 -1.80 11.88
CA VAL A 212 8.67 -1.50 10.61
C VAL A 212 7.64 -1.19 9.54
N MET A 213 7.85 -0.13 8.78
CA MET A 213 7.10 0.20 7.57
C MET A 213 8.03 0.09 6.37
N SER A 214 7.80 -0.91 5.54
CA SER A 214 8.58 -1.15 4.33
C SER A 214 7.81 -0.73 3.10
N PHE A 215 8.34 0.24 2.36
CA PHE A 215 7.82 0.75 1.12
C PHE A 215 8.60 0.09 -0.03
N TYR A 216 7.89 -0.66 -0.85
CA TYR A 216 8.47 -1.29 -2.04
C TYR A 216 7.97 -0.56 -3.27
N THR A 217 8.89 0.01 -4.02
CA THR A 217 8.56 0.67 -5.28
C THR A 217 8.45 -0.35 -6.42
N LYS A 218 7.70 0.00 -7.46
CA LYS A 218 7.52 -0.84 -8.65
C LYS A 218 8.87 -1.27 -9.22
N ASN A 219 8.95 -2.51 -9.68
CA ASN A 219 10.16 -3.06 -10.29
C ASN A 219 10.07 -3.11 -11.82
N PRO A 220 11.20 -2.92 -12.52
CA PRO A 220 11.26 -3.13 -13.96
C PRO A 220 10.92 -4.57 -14.34
N MET A 221 10.18 -4.75 -15.43
CA MET A 221 9.77 -6.06 -15.96
C MET A 221 10.57 -6.39 -17.22
N LEU A 222 11.23 -7.54 -17.23
CA LEU A 222 11.91 -8.07 -18.41
C LEU A 222 10.91 -8.57 -19.46
N SER A 223 11.32 -8.67 -20.70
CA SER A 223 10.57 -9.39 -21.72
C SER A 223 10.73 -10.90 -21.54
N ALA A 224 9.64 -11.64 -21.72
CA ALA A 224 9.65 -13.10 -21.70
C ALA A 224 10.21 -13.70 -23.01
N ASP A 225 10.20 -12.93 -24.09
CA ASP A 225 10.67 -13.33 -25.42
C ASP A 225 11.72 -12.32 -25.96
N ASP A 226 12.16 -12.49 -27.20
CA ASP A 226 13.16 -11.63 -27.81
C ASP A 226 12.58 -10.28 -28.28
N LYS A 227 11.26 -10.05 -28.13
CA LYS A 227 10.63 -8.77 -28.47
C LYS A 227 10.68 -7.81 -27.28
N MET A 228 10.85 -6.54 -27.57
CA MET A 228 10.80 -5.51 -26.53
C MET A 228 9.39 -5.43 -25.89
N LEU A 229 9.33 -5.57 -24.57
CA LEU A 229 8.12 -5.34 -23.77
C LEU A 229 8.01 -3.84 -23.46
N VAL A 230 6.94 -3.20 -23.94
CA VAL A 230 6.60 -1.83 -23.54
C VAL A 230 5.31 -1.84 -22.75
N LYS A 231 5.36 -1.35 -21.52
CA LYS A 231 4.17 -1.12 -20.70
C LYS A 231 4.20 0.32 -20.20
N SER A 232 3.12 1.04 -20.38
CA SER A 232 2.99 2.41 -19.90
C SER A 232 1.68 2.61 -19.18
N GLY A 233 1.65 3.56 -18.27
CA GLY A 233 0.47 3.96 -17.54
C GLY A 233 0.48 5.47 -17.32
N VAL A 234 -0.69 6.08 -17.45
CA VAL A 234 -0.93 7.49 -17.13
C VAL A 234 -2.09 7.54 -16.16
N ALA A 235 -1.93 8.29 -15.09
CA ALA A 235 -2.99 8.55 -14.13
C ALA A 235 -3.08 10.05 -13.87
N THR A 236 -4.29 10.58 -13.81
CA THR A 236 -4.55 11.96 -13.43
C THR A 236 -5.61 11.97 -12.34
N ARG A 237 -5.50 12.93 -11.44
CA ARG A 237 -6.44 13.12 -10.35
C ARG A 237 -6.81 14.59 -10.22
N TYR A 238 -8.08 14.84 -9.98
CA TYR A 238 -8.58 16.11 -9.51
C TYR A 238 -9.36 15.92 -8.23
N SER A 239 -9.11 16.78 -7.21
CA SER A 239 -9.87 16.80 -5.97
C SER A 239 -10.49 18.18 -5.76
N SER A 240 -11.80 18.26 -5.73
CA SER A 240 -12.54 19.51 -5.49
C SER A 240 -12.42 20.00 -4.04
N ALA A 241 -11.99 19.14 -3.11
CA ALA A 241 -11.85 19.51 -1.70
C ALA A 241 -10.79 20.59 -1.48
N ASN A 242 -9.70 20.56 -2.22
CA ASN A 242 -8.59 21.50 -2.13
C ASN A 242 -8.06 21.92 -3.52
N ASN A 243 -8.87 21.78 -4.57
CA ASN A 243 -8.49 22.08 -5.96
C ASN A 243 -7.15 21.41 -6.37
N GLU A 244 -6.92 20.19 -5.87
CA GLU A 244 -5.73 19.44 -6.26
C GLU A 244 -5.80 19.03 -7.72
N PHE A 245 -4.68 19.18 -8.40
CA PHE A 245 -4.42 18.52 -9.68
C PHE A 245 -3.13 17.72 -9.56
N SER A 246 -3.19 16.43 -9.85
CA SER A 246 -2.01 15.58 -9.88
C SER A 246 -1.98 14.70 -11.12
N GLY A 247 -0.77 14.38 -11.56
CA GLY A 247 -0.51 13.51 -12.71
C GLY A 247 0.66 12.59 -12.44
N ASN A 248 0.57 11.36 -12.94
CA ASN A 248 1.62 10.36 -12.91
C ASN A 248 1.74 9.70 -14.27
N ILE A 249 2.98 9.51 -14.71
CA ILE A 249 3.33 8.75 -15.91
C ILE A 249 4.36 7.71 -15.52
N ASN A 250 4.14 6.47 -15.91
CA ASN A 250 5.13 5.42 -15.76
C ASN A 250 5.32 4.66 -17.08
N VAL A 251 6.57 4.30 -17.38
CA VAL A 251 6.95 3.58 -18.60
C VAL A 251 7.96 2.50 -18.25
N ASN A 252 7.64 1.26 -18.59
CA ASN A 252 8.55 0.12 -18.52
C ASN A 252 8.97 -0.30 -19.92
N LEU A 253 10.27 -0.39 -20.12
CA LEU A 253 10.89 -0.95 -21.33
C LEU A 253 11.65 -2.21 -20.93
N GLY A 254 11.17 -3.39 -21.36
CA GLY A 254 11.80 -4.66 -21.04
C GLY A 254 12.44 -5.28 -22.26
N LEU A 255 13.69 -5.66 -22.13
CA LEU A 255 14.44 -6.54 -23.01
C LEU A 255 14.67 -7.89 -22.31
N LYS A 256 15.32 -8.85 -22.96
CA LYS A 256 15.55 -10.18 -22.40
C LYS A 256 16.37 -10.19 -21.10
N LYS A 257 17.37 -9.30 -20.98
CA LYS A 257 18.27 -9.21 -19.82
C LYS A 257 18.29 -7.84 -19.17
N TRP A 258 17.68 -6.85 -19.79
CA TRP A 258 17.64 -5.46 -19.33
C TRP A 258 16.20 -4.99 -19.23
N ALA A 259 15.89 -4.26 -18.18
CA ALA A 259 14.63 -3.54 -18.14
C ALA A 259 14.82 -2.17 -17.48
N PHE A 260 14.03 -1.21 -17.93
CA PHE A 260 14.06 0.18 -17.49
C PHE A 260 12.64 0.55 -17.05
N LEU A 261 12.53 1.17 -15.89
CA LEU A 261 11.26 1.70 -15.39
C LEU A 261 11.46 3.16 -15.01
N THR A 262 10.76 4.02 -15.71
CA THR A 262 10.71 5.46 -15.43
C THR A 262 9.35 5.78 -14.84
N ASN A 263 9.30 6.55 -13.75
CA ASN A 263 8.08 7.05 -13.15
C ASN A 263 8.26 8.54 -12.84
N VAL A 264 7.26 9.34 -13.19
CA VAL A 264 7.25 10.80 -12.99
C VAL A 264 5.89 11.18 -12.42
N SER A 265 5.89 11.90 -11.32
CA SER A 265 4.69 12.47 -10.72
C SER A 265 4.84 13.97 -10.52
N TYR A 266 3.73 14.66 -10.69
CA TYR A 266 3.57 16.07 -10.36
C TYR A 266 2.26 16.26 -9.59
N LYS A 267 2.31 17.04 -8.51
CA LYS A 267 1.15 17.38 -7.67
C LYS A 267 1.11 18.87 -7.42
N ASN A 268 -0.06 19.44 -7.58
CA ASN A 268 -0.38 20.81 -7.18
C ASN A 268 -1.60 20.76 -6.28
N LEU A 269 -1.38 20.97 -4.99
CA LEU A 269 -2.41 20.94 -3.97
C LEU A 269 -2.77 22.38 -3.60
N GLY A 270 -4.02 22.74 -3.75
CA GLY A 270 -4.54 24.03 -3.33
C GLY A 270 -4.79 24.07 -1.82
N ASP A 271 -5.32 25.18 -1.36
CA ASP A 271 -5.59 25.44 0.06
C ASP A 271 -6.56 24.43 0.68
N LEU A 272 -6.33 24.06 1.93
CA LEU A 272 -7.20 23.18 2.71
C LEU A 272 -8.61 23.75 2.82
N ARG A 273 -9.62 22.92 2.57
CA ARG A 273 -11.03 23.23 2.71
C ARG A 273 -11.68 22.29 3.71
N MET A 274 -12.32 22.84 4.72
CA MET A 274 -13.10 22.04 5.67
C MET A 274 -14.52 21.78 5.16
N GLY A 275 -15.12 20.67 5.58
CA GLY A 275 -16.52 20.37 5.32
C GLY A 275 -17.48 21.35 5.98
N ALA A 276 -18.53 21.73 5.27
CA ALA A 276 -19.56 22.68 5.77
C ALA A 276 -20.83 21.97 6.29
N ASN A 277 -21.07 20.73 5.84
CA ASN A 277 -22.30 20.00 6.14
C ASN A 277 -22.31 19.46 7.57
N ASN A 278 -23.50 19.44 8.19
CA ASN A 278 -23.76 18.86 9.52
C ASN A 278 -22.92 19.48 10.66
N ARG A 279 -22.51 20.72 10.49
CA ARG A 279 -21.87 21.44 11.60
C ARG A 279 -22.92 21.90 12.61
N ASP A 280 -22.81 21.39 13.80
CA ASP A 280 -23.59 21.86 14.92
C ASP A 280 -23.22 23.32 15.22
N SER A 281 -24.23 24.21 15.33
CA SER A 281 -24.07 25.61 15.75
C SER A 281 -23.36 25.73 17.11
N LYS A 282 -23.40 24.70 17.93
CA LYS A 282 -22.67 24.58 19.20
C LYS A 282 -21.17 24.86 19.10
N TYR A 283 -20.55 24.48 17.97
CA TYR A 283 -19.11 24.65 17.78
C TYR A 283 -18.70 26.00 17.17
N GLY A 284 -19.67 26.85 16.81
CA GLY A 284 -19.43 28.19 16.32
C GLY A 284 -18.43 28.28 15.19
N ASN A 285 -17.33 28.98 15.42
CA ASN A 285 -16.25 29.17 14.45
C ASN A 285 -15.09 28.17 14.59
N TRP A 286 -15.22 27.15 15.42
CA TRP A 286 -14.17 26.15 15.58
C TRP A 286 -13.75 25.51 14.24
N GLY A 287 -12.43 25.51 13.97
CA GLY A 287 -11.83 25.01 12.73
C GLY A 287 -12.01 25.93 11.51
N LYS A 288 -12.76 27.05 11.60
CA LYS A 288 -12.85 28.04 10.53
C LYS A 288 -11.63 28.96 10.55
N SER A 289 -11.10 29.28 9.38
CA SER A 289 -10.02 30.24 9.20
C SER A 289 -10.61 31.63 8.95
N MET A 290 -10.88 32.38 10.03
CA MET A 290 -11.54 33.67 9.95
C MET A 290 -10.63 34.75 9.37
N PHE A 291 -9.32 34.64 9.59
CA PHE A 291 -8.32 35.58 9.18
C PHE A 291 -7.08 34.88 8.63
N TYR A 292 -6.32 35.59 7.81
CA TYR A 292 -5.00 35.20 7.36
C TYR A 292 -4.07 36.39 7.26
N ALA A 293 -2.76 36.15 7.33
CA ALA A 293 -1.74 37.16 7.17
C ALA A 293 -1.40 37.37 5.67
N GLU A 294 -1.28 38.62 5.26
CA GLU A 294 -0.79 39.02 3.94
C GLU A 294 0.25 40.14 4.07
N ARG A 295 1.30 40.08 3.26
CA ARG A 295 2.33 41.14 3.25
C ARG A 295 2.02 42.12 2.13
N ILE A 296 1.52 43.31 2.51
CA ILE A 296 1.12 44.35 1.60
C ILE A 296 2.10 45.53 1.76
N ASN A 297 2.76 45.93 0.67
CA ASN A 297 3.74 47.01 0.67
C ASN A 297 4.82 46.89 1.79
N GLY A 298 5.29 45.63 2.00
CA GLY A 298 6.32 45.35 3.01
C GLY A 298 5.82 45.28 4.45
N ARG A 299 4.52 45.47 4.71
CA ARG A 299 3.90 45.39 6.04
C ARG A 299 2.91 44.25 6.14
N ASP A 300 2.93 43.52 7.25
CA ASP A 300 1.98 42.46 7.48
C ASP A 300 0.61 43.03 7.82
N SER A 301 -0.39 42.56 7.13
CA SER A 301 -1.79 42.90 7.31
C SER A 301 -2.58 41.64 7.63
N MET A 302 -3.44 41.70 8.63
CA MET A 302 -4.38 40.63 8.96
C MET A 302 -5.67 40.90 8.19
N LEU A 303 -5.97 40.03 7.21
CA LEU A 303 -7.13 40.18 6.34
C LEU A 303 -8.25 39.24 6.81
N SER A 304 -9.49 39.71 6.70
CA SER A 304 -10.66 38.88 6.88
C SER A 304 -10.78 37.90 5.74
N ASN A 305 -11.03 36.64 6.05
CA ASN A 305 -11.19 35.59 5.05
C ASN A 305 -12.63 35.57 4.51
N SER A 306 -12.79 35.79 3.21
CA SER A 306 -14.09 35.81 2.54
C SER A 306 -14.78 34.45 2.55
N ASP A 307 -14.02 33.33 2.60
CA ASP A 307 -14.53 31.98 2.79
C ASP A 307 -13.82 31.31 3.96
N PRO A 308 -14.36 31.42 5.18
CA PRO A 308 -13.72 30.87 6.39
C PRO A 308 -13.55 29.34 6.39
N LEU A 309 -14.18 28.64 5.44
CA LEU A 309 -13.99 27.19 5.28
C LEU A 309 -12.70 26.84 4.55
N ILE A 310 -12.05 27.81 3.90
CA ILE A 310 -10.76 27.65 3.25
C ILE A 310 -9.67 28.24 4.14
N GLN A 311 -8.70 27.41 4.51
CA GLN A 311 -7.51 27.89 5.20
C GLN A 311 -6.50 28.38 4.17
N LYS A 312 -6.39 29.69 4.01
CA LYS A 312 -5.51 30.32 3.03
C LYS A 312 -4.04 30.04 3.28
N LYS A 313 -3.26 29.96 2.19
CA LYS A 313 -1.81 29.74 2.20
C LYS A 313 -1.41 28.41 2.83
N THR A 314 -2.14 27.34 2.53
CA THR A 314 -1.83 25.98 2.99
C THR A 314 -1.49 25.01 1.86
N GLY A 315 -1.72 25.42 0.62
CA GLY A 315 -1.38 24.64 -0.57
C GLY A 315 0.13 24.53 -0.80
N TYR A 316 0.54 23.50 -1.56
CA TYR A 316 1.94 23.29 -1.96
C TYR A 316 2.01 22.50 -3.27
N THR A 317 3.19 22.47 -3.87
CA THR A 317 3.49 21.66 -5.06
C THR A 317 4.54 20.61 -4.75
N GLN A 318 4.53 19.50 -5.49
CA GLN A 318 5.53 18.45 -5.35
C GLN A 318 5.76 17.77 -6.69
N TYR A 319 7.00 17.38 -6.96
CA TYR A 319 7.32 16.48 -8.04
C TYR A 319 8.25 15.35 -7.57
N ASP A 320 8.00 14.16 -8.12
CA ASP A 320 8.69 12.94 -7.75
C ASP A 320 9.14 12.23 -9.03
N LEU A 321 10.40 11.83 -9.06
CA LEU A 321 11.03 11.13 -10.19
C LEU A 321 11.60 9.80 -9.69
N MET A 322 11.44 8.74 -10.47
CA MET A 322 12.08 7.45 -10.20
C MET A 322 12.56 6.83 -11.50
N GLN A 323 13.81 6.41 -11.53
CA GLN A 323 14.39 5.60 -12.59
C GLN A 323 14.97 4.33 -11.99
N LYS A 324 14.47 3.18 -12.43
CA LYS A 324 15.09 1.89 -12.10
C LYS A 324 15.64 1.23 -13.35
N VAL A 325 16.80 0.58 -13.20
CA VAL A 325 17.42 -0.23 -14.23
C VAL A 325 17.66 -1.62 -13.65
N LEU A 326 17.12 -2.63 -14.30
CA LEU A 326 17.32 -4.03 -13.97
C LEU A 326 18.24 -4.65 -15.01
N PHE A 327 19.28 -5.32 -14.56
CA PHE A 327 20.13 -6.18 -15.36
C PHE A 327 20.14 -7.60 -14.78
N GLN A 328 19.69 -8.57 -15.55
CA GLN A 328 19.68 -9.99 -15.17
C GLN A 328 20.39 -10.81 -16.23
N PRO A 329 21.72 -11.00 -16.11
CA PRO A 329 22.50 -11.75 -17.09
C PRO A 329 22.09 -13.22 -17.18
N ASN A 330 21.65 -13.82 -16.06
CA ASN A 330 21.19 -15.21 -15.92
C ASN A 330 20.25 -15.33 -14.71
N ASP A 331 19.75 -16.54 -14.44
CA ASP A 331 18.80 -16.81 -13.35
C ASP A 331 19.42 -16.73 -11.94
N LYS A 332 20.75 -16.68 -11.86
CA LYS A 332 21.49 -16.68 -10.58
C LYS A 332 21.85 -15.29 -10.11
N MET A 333 21.85 -14.29 -10.98
CA MET A 333 22.33 -12.94 -10.68
C MET A 333 21.36 -11.90 -11.21
N LYS A 334 21.08 -10.90 -10.35
CA LYS A 334 20.22 -9.78 -10.67
C LYS A 334 20.77 -8.50 -10.06
N PHE A 335 20.84 -7.45 -10.83
CA PHE A 335 21.32 -6.14 -10.41
C PHE A 335 20.20 -5.12 -10.63
N ILE A 336 19.91 -4.33 -9.61
CA ILE A 336 18.88 -3.29 -9.67
C ILE A 336 19.51 -1.97 -9.23
N LEU A 337 19.68 -1.06 -10.17
CA LEU A 337 19.95 0.35 -9.88
C LEU A 337 18.62 1.06 -9.66
N ASN A 338 18.49 1.83 -8.58
CA ASN A 338 17.31 2.61 -8.25
C ASN A 338 17.71 4.03 -7.91
N LEU A 339 17.23 4.97 -8.70
CA LEU A 339 17.44 6.40 -8.54
C LEU A 339 16.10 7.06 -8.30
N GLN A 340 15.96 7.84 -7.23
CA GLN A 340 14.76 8.58 -6.90
C GLN A 340 15.13 10.02 -6.54
N TYR A 341 14.27 10.95 -6.94
CA TYR A 341 14.32 12.33 -6.52
C TYR A 341 12.93 12.82 -6.18
N SER A 342 12.77 13.39 -5.01
CA SER A 342 11.55 14.03 -4.55
C SER A 342 11.86 15.46 -4.15
N ASN A 343 11.00 16.38 -4.52
CA ASN A 343 11.08 17.79 -4.12
C ASN A 343 9.67 18.32 -3.89
N SER A 344 9.40 18.79 -2.67
CA SER A 344 8.23 19.61 -2.39
C SER A 344 8.59 21.08 -2.54
N GLY A 345 7.62 21.92 -2.89
CA GLY A 345 7.70 23.35 -2.61
C GLY A 345 7.62 23.62 -1.09
N ASP A 346 7.42 24.86 -0.73
CA ASP A 346 7.14 25.24 0.64
C ASP A 346 5.84 24.58 1.12
N VAL A 347 5.90 23.90 2.27
CA VAL A 347 4.76 23.15 2.86
C VAL A 347 4.32 23.88 4.13
N PRO A 348 3.29 24.72 4.03
CA PRO A 348 2.88 25.57 5.16
C PRO A 348 2.31 24.75 6.31
N ARG A 349 2.62 25.17 7.53
CA ARG A 349 2.07 24.62 8.76
C ARG A 349 0.73 25.26 9.09
N TYR A 350 -0.34 24.60 8.70
CA TYR A 350 -1.70 25.11 8.90
C TYR A 350 -2.05 25.32 10.39
N ASP A 351 -1.49 24.52 11.30
CA ASP A 351 -1.70 24.67 12.74
C ASP A 351 -1.09 25.97 13.28
N ARG A 352 0.09 26.38 12.78
CA ARG A 352 0.79 27.59 13.19
C ARG A 352 0.23 28.85 12.54
N LEU A 353 -0.18 28.75 11.29
CA LEU A 353 -0.75 29.91 10.58
C LEU A 353 -2.13 30.32 11.13
N ALA A 354 -2.83 29.41 11.83
CA ALA A 354 -4.09 29.71 12.52
C ALA A 354 -3.91 30.12 13.99
N GLU A 355 -2.67 30.11 14.54
CA GLU A 355 -2.41 30.41 15.94
C GLU A 355 -2.57 31.93 16.22
N MET A 356 -3.33 32.26 17.25
CA MET A 356 -3.60 33.62 17.66
C MET A 356 -2.85 33.96 18.96
N VAL A 357 -2.48 35.23 19.14
CA VAL A 357 -2.02 35.80 20.42
C VAL A 357 -3.20 36.54 21.03
N GLY A 358 -3.73 35.99 22.13
CA GLY A 358 -5.06 36.40 22.60
C GLY A 358 -6.09 36.07 21.50
N ASP A 359 -7.20 36.80 21.49
CA ASP A 359 -8.26 36.62 20.49
C ASP A 359 -8.19 37.63 19.34
N SER A 360 -7.08 38.35 19.18
CA SER A 360 -7.07 39.57 18.39
C SER A 360 -6.07 39.58 17.24
N ILE A 361 -4.97 38.84 17.30
CA ILE A 361 -3.88 38.98 16.33
C ILE A 361 -3.24 37.64 16.02
N LEU A 362 -2.91 37.42 14.74
CA LEU A 362 -2.17 36.22 14.33
C LEU A 362 -0.76 36.20 14.93
N LYS A 363 -0.29 35.06 15.35
CA LYS A 363 1.04 34.90 15.95
C LYS A 363 2.15 34.86 14.87
N TYR A 364 1.89 34.27 13.75
CA TYR A 364 2.82 34.10 12.64
C TYR A 364 2.25 34.70 11.35
N SER A 365 3.11 35.33 10.56
CA SER A 365 2.81 35.68 9.17
C SER A 365 3.14 34.54 8.23
N ASP A 366 4.27 33.87 8.50
CA ASP A 366 4.79 32.79 7.69
C ASP A 366 5.28 31.67 8.62
N TRP A 367 4.94 30.44 8.29
CA TRP A 367 5.46 29.28 8.95
C TRP A 367 5.31 28.07 8.01
N TYR A 368 6.43 27.55 7.50
CA TYR A 368 6.43 26.43 6.57
C TYR A 368 7.70 25.60 6.71
N TYR A 369 7.60 24.35 6.28
CA TYR A 369 8.73 23.50 5.96
C TYR A 369 8.99 23.61 4.48
N GLY A 370 10.24 23.62 4.07
CA GLY A 370 10.51 23.46 2.67
C GLY A 370 11.54 24.43 2.10
N PRO A 371 11.94 24.10 0.88
CA PRO A 371 11.59 22.86 0.19
C PRO A 371 12.15 21.63 0.88
N GLN A 372 11.36 20.52 0.90
CA GLN A 372 11.86 19.22 1.36
C GLN A 372 12.33 18.42 0.17
N THR A 373 13.60 18.05 0.16
CA THR A 373 14.20 17.31 -0.93
C THR A 373 14.77 15.98 -0.46
N ARG A 374 14.68 14.97 -1.32
CA ARG A 374 15.35 13.69 -1.13
C ARG A 374 15.90 13.17 -2.44
N LEU A 375 17.20 13.03 -2.51
CA LEU A 375 17.87 12.22 -3.52
C LEU A 375 18.14 10.84 -2.91
N PHE A 376 17.79 9.79 -3.62
CA PHE A 376 18.05 8.41 -3.23
C PHE A 376 18.68 7.67 -4.40
N ALA A 377 19.79 7.00 -4.14
CA ALA A 377 20.47 6.14 -5.10
C ALA A 377 20.81 4.81 -4.42
N SER A 378 20.44 3.69 -5.01
CA SER A 378 20.86 2.38 -4.50
C SER A 378 21.19 1.41 -5.62
N LEU A 379 22.16 0.55 -5.36
CA LEU A 379 22.49 -0.61 -6.17
C LEU A 379 22.28 -1.87 -5.34
N ARG A 380 21.30 -2.67 -5.74
CA ARG A 380 20.98 -3.96 -5.13
C ARG A 380 21.45 -5.09 -6.04
N THR A 381 22.22 -6.00 -5.48
CA THR A 381 22.67 -7.24 -6.12
C THR A 381 21.98 -8.43 -5.44
N GLU A 382 21.25 -9.23 -6.18
CA GLU A 382 20.63 -10.48 -5.71
C GLU A 382 21.38 -11.66 -6.34
N LEU A 383 21.79 -12.59 -5.48
CA LEU A 383 22.52 -13.79 -5.88
C LEU A 383 21.74 -15.03 -5.41
N ASN A 384 21.36 -15.87 -6.36
CA ASN A 384 20.66 -17.13 -6.13
C ASN A 384 21.56 -18.25 -6.58
N ASN A 385 22.31 -18.82 -5.67
CA ASN A 385 23.25 -19.90 -5.99
C ASN A 385 23.50 -20.74 -4.76
N ASN A 386 23.37 -22.06 -4.89
CA ASN A 386 23.74 -22.96 -3.80
C ASN A 386 25.24 -22.91 -3.57
N HIS A 387 25.67 -22.07 -2.64
CA HIS A 387 27.06 -21.88 -2.22
C HIS A 387 27.25 -22.39 -0.79
N GLY A 388 28.49 -22.65 -0.39
CA GLY A 388 28.81 -23.12 0.98
C GLY A 388 28.20 -22.23 2.08
N PHE A 389 28.22 -20.91 1.87
CA PHE A 389 27.77 -19.93 2.85
C PHE A 389 26.31 -19.52 2.68
N TYR A 390 25.75 -19.49 1.46
CA TYR A 390 24.40 -19.01 1.21
C TYR A 390 23.75 -19.76 0.04
N ASP A 391 22.42 -19.77 0.04
CA ASP A 391 21.60 -20.15 -1.13
C ASP A 391 21.03 -18.90 -1.79
N ASN A 392 20.67 -17.90 -0.99
CA ASN A 392 20.26 -16.57 -1.45
C ASN A 392 21.07 -15.49 -0.72
N ALA A 393 21.50 -14.48 -1.46
CA ALA A 393 22.14 -13.30 -0.90
C ALA A 393 21.60 -12.03 -1.57
N ALA A 394 21.44 -10.97 -0.78
CA ALA A 394 21.10 -9.64 -1.25
C ALA A 394 22.07 -8.63 -0.66
N ILE A 395 22.81 -7.93 -1.53
CA ILE A 395 23.77 -6.90 -1.12
C ILE A 395 23.25 -5.57 -1.70
N THR A 396 23.05 -4.59 -0.83
CA THR A 396 22.53 -3.26 -1.22
C THR A 396 23.48 -2.19 -0.71
N ALA A 397 24.06 -1.41 -1.61
CA ALA A 397 24.76 -0.16 -1.30
C ALA A 397 23.82 1.01 -1.64
N ALA A 398 23.70 1.98 -0.75
CA ALA A 398 22.82 3.13 -0.96
C ALA A 398 23.42 4.44 -0.46
N TYR A 399 23.00 5.51 -1.12
CA TYR A 399 23.28 6.89 -0.75
C TYR A 399 21.96 7.67 -0.74
N GLN A 400 21.80 8.52 0.26
CA GLN A 400 20.68 9.46 0.34
C GLN A 400 21.22 10.84 0.72
N ASN A 401 20.73 11.87 0.04
CA ASN A 401 20.88 13.25 0.47
C ASN A 401 19.48 13.79 0.76
N ILE A 402 19.26 14.25 1.98
CA ILE A 402 17.97 14.74 2.47
C ILE A 402 18.18 16.17 2.97
N SER A 403 17.33 17.10 2.50
CA SER A 403 17.31 18.46 2.98
C SER A 403 15.89 18.82 3.40
N GLU A 404 15.79 19.52 4.53
CA GLU A 404 14.54 20.05 5.05
C GLU A 404 14.80 21.39 5.72
N ASP A 405 14.17 22.45 5.21
CA ASP A 405 14.26 23.78 5.78
C ASP A 405 13.03 24.07 6.63
N ARG A 406 13.21 24.83 7.68
CA ARG A 406 12.15 25.32 8.55
C ARG A 406 12.22 26.82 8.66
N ILE A 407 11.22 27.48 8.11
CA ILE A 407 11.15 28.92 8.05
C ILE A 407 9.94 29.42 8.84
N ASN A 408 10.16 30.44 9.66
CA ASN A 408 9.06 31.09 10.37
C ASN A 408 9.33 32.57 10.64
N ARG A 409 8.28 33.37 10.57
CA ARG A 409 8.30 34.78 10.85
C ARG A 409 7.04 35.17 11.66
N LYS A 410 7.27 35.82 12.81
CA LYS A 410 6.16 36.32 13.61
C LYS A 410 5.44 37.47 12.89
N PHE A 411 4.15 37.61 13.14
CA PHE A 411 3.34 38.68 12.57
C PHE A 411 3.90 40.05 12.95
N LYS A 412 4.03 40.95 11.99
CA LYS A 412 4.66 42.26 12.07
C LYS A 412 6.16 42.28 12.40
N SER A 413 6.82 41.14 12.42
CA SER A 413 8.27 41.06 12.58
C SER A 413 8.97 41.20 11.23
N THR A 414 10.13 41.85 11.22
CA THR A 414 11.06 41.87 10.09
C THR A 414 12.06 40.72 10.20
N ALA A 415 12.25 40.16 11.39
CA ALA A 415 13.14 39.04 11.62
C ALA A 415 12.46 37.72 11.24
N GLU A 416 13.08 36.98 10.32
CA GLU A 416 12.70 35.66 9.88
C GLU A 416 13.72 34.66 10.40
N SER A 417 13.25 33.55 10.93
CA SER A 417 14.09 32.46 11.40
C SER A 417 14.17 31.40 10.31
N HIS A 418 15.37 31.09 9.86
CA HIS A 418 15.69 30.01 8.94
C HIS A 418 16.48 28.94 9.70
N GLN A 419 16.01 27.72 9.61
CA GLN A 419 16.72 26.53 10.09
C GLN A 419 16.84 25.58 8.92
N GLU A 420 18.04 25.42 8.42
CA GLU A 420 18.36 24.53 7.30
C GLU A 420 19.01 23.26 7.85
N GLU A 421 18.48 22.10 7.48
CA GLU A 421 19.00 20.80 7.90
C GLU A 421 19.26 19.96 6.66
N THR A 422 20.51 19.53 6.47
CA THR A 422 20.91 18.64 5.37
C THR A 422 21.69 17.46 5.94
N VAL A 423 21.36 16.26 5.46
CA VAL A 423 22.01 15.03 5.89
C VAL A 423 22.35 14.16 4.69
N ASP A 424 23.61 13.70 4.66
CA ASP A 424 24.07 12.67 3.74
C ASP A 424 24.11 11.33 4.46
N VAL A 425 23.46 10.31 3.88
CA VAL A 425 23.39 8.97 4.46
C VAL A 425 23.98 7.96 3.50
N MET A 426 25.00 7.25 3.93
CA MET A 426 25.56 6.11 3.20
C MET A 426 25.22 4.82 3.93
N SER A 427 24.80 3.80 3.23
CA SER A 427 24.52 2.50 3.84
C SER A 427 24.97 1.34 2.99
N LEU A 428 25.36 0.26 3.66
CA LEU A 428 25.69 -1.03 3.08
C LEU A 428 24.98 -2.11 3.86
N ASN A 429 24.11 -2.86 3.18
CA ASN A 429 23.39 -4.00 3.75
C ASN A 429 23.79 -5.25 2.98
N ALA A 430 24.10 -6.32 3.70
CA ALA A 430 24.37 -7.63 3.13
C ALA A 430 23.57 -8.68 3.92
N ASP A 431 22.56 -9.23 3.31
CA ASP A 431 21.63 -10.19 3.90
C ASP A 431 21.78 -11.55 3.19
N PHE A 432 21.89 -12.63 3.97
CA PHE A 432 22.13 -13.97 3.50
C PHE A 432 21.10 -14.94 4.07
N MET A 433 20.73 -15.92 3.26
CA MET A 433 19.89 -17.04 3.67
C MET A 433 20.54 -18.36 3.25
N LYS A 434 20.65 -19.32 4.18
CA LYS A 434 21.15 -20.65 3.98
C LYS A 434 20.16 -21.69 4.48
N LYS A 435 19.70 -22.56 3.59
CA LYS A 435 18.89 -23.72 3.96
C LYS A 435 19.81 -24.82 4.48
N ILE A 436 19.72 -25.11 5.78
CA ILE A 436 20.54 -26.16 6.44
C ILE A 436 19.92 -27.53 6.24
N THR A 437 18.57 -27.62 6.39
CA THR A 437 17.79 -28.85 6.14
C THR A 437 16.46 -28.43 5.52
N GLU A 438 15.61 -29.38 5.18
CA GLU A 438 14.25 -29.07 4.68
C GLU A 438 13.39 -28.28 5.67
N LYS A 439 13.69 -28.39 6.98
CA LYS A 439 12.93 -27.74 8.07
C LYS A 439 13.66 -26.57 8.74
N ASN A 440 14.96 -26.42 8.48
CA ASN A 440 15.80 -25.43 9.15
C ASN A 440 16.52 -24.56 8.14
N GLU A 441 16.37 -23.25 8.29
CA GLU A 441 17.15 -22.26 7.55
C GLU A 441 17.81 -21.27 8.49
N LEU A 442 18.98 -20.79 8.09
CA LEU A 442 19.75 -19.76 8.77
C LEU A 442 19.66 -18.47 7.97
N ARG A 443 19.33 -17.37 8.65
CA ARG A 443 19.35 -16.01 8.12
C ARG A 443 20.33 -15.19 8.93
N TYR A 444 21.19 -14.47 8.25
CA TYR A 444 22.20 -13.65 8.87
C TYR A 444 22.60 -12.52 7.93
N GLY A 445 23.15 -11.47 8.48
CA GLY A 445 23.54 -10.31 7.69
C GLY A 445 24.31 -9.29 8.47
N ILE A 446 24.71 -8.25 7.78
CA ILE A 446 25.38 -7.09 8.35
C ILE A 446 24.80 -5.83 7.72
N GLU A 447 24.62 -4.81 8.54
CA GLU A 447 24.21 -3.48 8.12
C GLU A 447 25.19 -2.44 8.68
N ALA A 448 25.65 -1.55 7.83
CA ALA A 448 26.45 -0.40 8.20
C ALA A 448 25.79 0.87 7.66
N VAL A 449 25.62 1.87 8.51
CA VAL A 449 25.02 3.16 8.16
C VAL A 449 25.91 4.28 8.70
N TYR A 450 26.17 5.26 7.86
CA TYR A 450 26.89 6.48 8.18
C TYR A 450 26.04 7.69 7.79
N ASN A 451 25.82 8.59 8.75
CA ASN A 451 25.08 9.84 8.57
C ASN A 451 26.01 11.02 8.74
#